data_3158a076a329986f20e1b0e8d8929bb9
#
_entry.id   3158a076a329986f20e1b0e8d8929bb9
#
_cell.length_a   1.000
_cell.length_b   1.000
_cell.length_c   1.000
_cell.angle_alpha   90.00
_cell.angle_beta   90.00
_cell.angle_gamma   90.00
#
_symmetry.space_group_name_H-M   'P 1'
#
loop_
_entity.id
_entity.type
_entity.pdbx_description
1 polymer ?
#
loop_
_entity_poly.entity_id
_entity_poly.type
_entity_poly.pdbx_seq_one_letter_code
_entity_poly.pdbx_strand_id
1 'polypeptide(L)'
;MISNGPGDPSAMPYAVKTIQNIVSADEKMFGICLGSQILAQAQGMKTFKLHRGHRGQNHPVKNLVTGKSEITSQNHGFAIDPETNNGSVEITHVNLNDDTVEGIKVKGKPAFAVQYHPEASPGPHDSRYLFDEFVSSLA
;
A
#
# COMPACT_ATOMS: atom_id res chain seq x y z
N MET A 1 11.32 -0.24 -5.88
CA MET A 1 10.56 -0.25 -4.62
C MET A 1 10.46 1.17 -4.06
N ILE A 2 9.28 1.54 -3.58
CA ILE A 2 9.01 2.86 -3.00
C ILE A 2 8.78 2.67 -1.51
N SER A 3 9.70 3.16 -0.72
CA SER A 3 9.65 2.99 0.73
C SER A 3 8.82 4.08 1.40
N ASN A 4 8.67 3.95 2.72
CA ASN A 4 7.96 4.90 3.55
C ASN A 4 8.69 6.24 3.66
N GLY A 5 7.94 7.28 3.98
CA GLY A 5 8.43 8.62 4.31
C GLY A 5 7.39 9.37 5.14
N PRO A 6 7.76 10.47 5.78
CA PRO A 6 6.82 11.27 6.58
C PRO A 6 5.96 12.18 5.71
N GLY A 7 4.83 12.59 6.26
CA GLY A 7 4.02 13.67 5.73
C GLY A 7 2.73 13.24 5.05
N ASP A 8 2.07 14.24 4.49
CA ASP A 8 0.81 14.10 3.77
C ASP A 8 1.09 13.74 2.31
N PRO A 9 0.58 12.61 1.79
CA PRO A 9 0.83 12.23 0.40
C PRO A 9 0.29 13.25 -0.61
N SER A 10 -0.79 13.96 -0.30
CA SER A 10 -1.33 14.97 -1.20
C SER A 10 -0.46 16.22 -1.34
N ALA A 11 0.54 16.39 -0.47
CA ALA A 11 1.52 17.48 -0.57
C ALA A 11 2.74 17.12 -1.43
N MET A 12 2.72 15.98 -2.14
CA MET A 12 3.86 15.45 -2.88
C MET A 12 3.56 15.23 -4.38
N PRO A 13 3.17 16.28 -5.14
CA PRO A 13 2.76 16.09 -6.54
C PRO A 13 3.89 15.57 -7.44
N TYR A 14 5.14 15.88 -7.14
CA TYR A 14 6.28 15.34 -7.89
C TYR A 14 6.39 13.83 -7.77
N ALA A 15 6.21 13.30 -6.56
CA ALA A 15 6.26 11.87 -6.32
C ALA A 15 5.11 11.17 -7.06
N VAL A 16 3.91 11.72 -7.00
CA VAL A 16 2.74 11.20 -7.72
C VAL A 16 3.02 11.12 -9.21
N LYS A 17 3.54 12.19 -9.80
CA LYS A 17 3.84 12.23 -11.24
C LYS A 17 4.93 11.22 -11.63
N THR A 18 5.96 11.07 -10.81
CA THR A 18 7.02 10.10 -11.04
C THR A 18 6.44 8.68 -11.04
N ILE A 19 5.56 8.37 -10.09
CA ILE A 19 4.93 7.05 -10.01
C ILE A 19 4.00 6.82 -11.21
N GLN A 20 3.27 7.83 -11.66
CA GLN A 20 2.46 7.74 -12.89
C GLN A 20 3.32 7.32 -14.08
N ASN A 21 4.50 7.92 -14.23
CA ASN A 21 5.41 7.60 -15.33
C ASN A 21 5.95 6.17 -15.22
N ILE A 22 6.30 5.72 -14.03
CA ILE A 22 6.78 4.36 -13.78
C ILE A 22 5.71 3.33 -14.14
N VAL A 23 4.47 3.55 -13.69
CA VAL A 23 3.35 2.65 -13.97
C VAL A 23 3.03 2.64 -15.46
N SER A 24 3.02 3.81 -16.12
CA SER A 24 2.76 3.91 -17.56
C SER A 24 3.81 3.21 -18.41
N ALA A 25 5.05 3.14 -17.93
CA ALA A 25 6.15 2.45 -18.60
C ALA A 25 6.16 0.94 -18.34
N ASP A 26 5.17 0.40 -17.63
CA ASP A 26 5.07 -1.01 -17.24
C ASP A 26 6.25 -1.50 -16.39
N GLU A 27 6.91 -0.58 -15.69
CA GLU A 27 7.99 -0.92 -14.77
C GLU A 27 7.42 -1.58 -13.50
N LYS A 28 8.15 -2.56 -13.01
CA LYS A 28 7.76 -3.29 -11.80
C LYS A 28 7.96 -2.44 -10.57
N MET A 29 6.94 -2.37 -9.71
CA MET A 29 6.99 -1.52 -8.55
C MET A 29 6.29 -2.16 -7.35
N PHE A 30 6.87 -1.91 -6.17
CA PHE A 30 6.29 -2.28 -4.88
C PHE A 30 6.38 -1.06 -3.95
N GLY A 31 5.24 -0.62 -3.42
CA GLY A 31 5.14 0.51 -2.51
C GLY A 31 4.84 0.08 -1.07
N ILE A 32 5.43 0.79 -0.12
CA ILE A 32 5.27 0.53 1.32
C ILE A 32 4.81 1.81 2.01
N CYS A 33 3.73 1.72 2.76
CA CYS A 33 3.15 2.80 3.57
C CYS A 33 2.87 4.05 2.74
N LEU A 34 3.64 5.12 2.86
CA LEU A 34 3.49 6.32 2.04
C LEU A 34 3.57 5.96 0.54
N GLY A 35 4.40 5.01 0.17
CA GLY A 35 4.51 4.53 -1.21
C GLY A 35 3.19 3.96 -1.75
N SER A 36 2.39 3.31 -0.90
CA SER A 36 1.06 2.82 -1.31
C SER A 36 0.08 3.97 -1.55
N GLN A 37 0.13 4.99 -0.72
CA GLN A 37 -0.73 6.17 -0.84
C GLN A 37 -0.40 6.95 -2.11
N ILE A 38 0.87 7.13 -2.41
CA ILE A 38 1.31 7.82 -3.63
C ILE A 38 0.91 7.00 -4.87
N LEU A 39 1.05 5.68 -4.84
CA LEU A 39 0.61 4.82 -5.93
C LEU A 39 -0.90 4.98 -6.17
N ALA A 40 -1.70 4.98 -5.12
CA ALA A 40 -3.14 5.18 -5.23
C ALA A 40 -3.47 6.54 -5.84
N GLN A 41 -2.80 7.60 -5.40
CA GLN A 41 -2.99 8.94 -5.97
C GLN A 41 -2.58 9.00 -7.44
N ALA A 42 -1.53 8.30 -7.82
CA ALA A 42 -1.10 8.19 -9.21
C ALA A 42 -2.18 7.55 -10.11
N GLN A 43 -3.05 6.73 -9.52
CA GLN A 43 -4.18 6.10 -10.21
C GLN A 43 -5.48 6.91 -10.07
N GLY A 44 -5.43 8.13 -9.55
CA GLY A 44 -6.59 8.99 -9.42
C GLY A 44 -7.40 8.80 -8.15
N MET A 45 -6.96 7.96 -7.24
CA MET A 45 -7.60 7.79 -5.92
C MET A 45 -7.19 8.92 -4.98
N LYS A 46 -7.98 9.10 -3.94
CA LYS A 46 -7.71 10.08 -2.89
C LYS A 46 -7.36 9.39 -1.58
N THR A 47 -6.68 10.12 -0.72
CA THR A 47 -6.38 9.71 0.65
C THR A 47 -7.14 10.61 1.63
N PHE A 48 -7.32 10.12 2.85
CA PHE A 48 -7.95 10.90 3.91
C PHE A 48 -7.20 10.70 5.23
N LYS A 49 -7.33 11.67 6.12
CA LYS A 49 -6.70 11.60 7.44
C LYS A 49 -7.54 10.72 8.36
N LEU A 50 -6.90 9.73 8.97
CA LEU A 50 -7.54 8.88 9.97
C LEU A 50 -7.73 9.66 11.26
N HIS A 51 -8.84 9.40 11.96
CA HIS A 51 -9.13 10.07 13.23
C HIS A 51 -8.04 9.80 14.27
N ARG A 52 -7.58 8.56 14.39
CA ARG A 52 -6.56 8.15 15.36
C ARG A 52 -5.25 7.67 14.73
N GLY A 53 -5.25 7.37 13.43
CA GLY A 53 -4.13 6.72 12.77
C GLY A 53 -3.97 5.25 13.18
N HIS A 54 -3.06 4.57 12.50
CA HIS A 54 -2.69 3.20 12.82
C HIS A 54 -1.23 3.17 13.27
N ARG A 55 -0.99 2.77 14.52
CA ARG A 55 0.36 2.68 15.09
C ARG A 55 0.45 1.44 15.98
N GLY A 56 1.51 0.67 15.80
CA GLY A 56 1.76 -0.53 16.59
C GLY A 56 2.15 -1.74 15.74
N GLN A 57 2.36 -2.87 16.41
CA GLN A 57 2.87 -4.10 15.80
C GLN A 57 1.84 -5.23 15.80
N ASN A 58 0.57 -4.93 16.03
CA ASN A 58 -0.47 -5.96 16.20
C ASN A 58 -1.76 -5.62 15.43
N HIS A 59 -1.64 -4.97 14.28
CA HIS A 59 -2.78 -4.64 13.44
C HIS A 59 -3.12 -5.80 12.50
N PRO A 60 -4.30 -6.42 12.65
CA PRO A 60 -4.69 -7.54 11.79
C PRO A 60 -5.18 -7.03 10.43
N VAL A 61 -4.67 -7.64 9.38
CA VAL A 61 -4.99 -7.32 7.99
C VAL A 61 -5.42 -8.59 7.28
N LYS A 62 -6.50 -8.53 6.50
CA LYS A 62 -6.95 -9.64 5.68
C LYS A 62 -6.43 -9.48 4.26
N ASN A 63 -5.77 -10.53 3.76
CA ASN A 63 -5.40 -10.65 2.36
C ASN A 63 -6.61 -11.18 1.60
N LEU A 64 -7.22 -10.36 0.76
CA LEU A 64 -8.45 -10.72 0.03
C LEU A 64 -8.18 -11.72 -1.09
N VAL A 65 -6.94 -11.84 -1.56
CA VAL A 65 -6.56 -12.79 -2.60
C VAL A 65 -6.50 -14.21 -2.06
N THR A 66 -5.89 -14.39 -0.88
CA THR A 66 -5.71 -15.71 -0.25
C THR A 66 -6.78 -16.04 0.78
N GLY A 67 -7.48 -15.03 1.30
CA GLY A 67 -8.44 -15.18 2.41
C GLY A 67 -7.78 -15.30 3.79
N LYS A 68 -6.45 -15.22 3.87
CA LYS A 68 -5.70 -15.35 5.12
C LYS A 68 -5.56 -14.01 5.82
N SER A 69 -5.47 -14.05 7.15
CA SER A 69 -5.19 -12.86 7.96
C SER A 69 -3.71 -12.82 8.32
N GLU A 70 -3.18 -11.60 8.41
CA GLU A 70 -1.78 -11.32 8.74
C GLU A 70 -1.74 -10.32 9.90
N ILE A 71 -0.76 -10.47 10.79
CA ILE A 71 -0.48 -9.49 11.82
C ILE A 71 0.60 -8.55 11.28
N THR A 72 0.33 -7.24 11.33
CA THR A 72 1.18 -6.24 10.66
C THR A 72 1.64 -5.15 11.61
N SER A 73 2.79 -4.57 11.28
CA SER A 73 3.28 -3.32 11.90
C SER A 73 2.80 -2.13 11.10
N GLN A 74 2.26 -1.13 11.80
CA GLN A 74 1.70 0.06 11.16
C GLN A 74 2.16 1.33 11.86
N ASN A 75 2.37 2.37 11.05
CA ASN A 75 2.69 3.71 11.55
C ASN A 75 2.31 4.73 10.48
N HIS A 76 1.02 5.09 10.43
CA HIS A 76 0.54 6.08 9.47
C HIS A 76 -0.72 6.79 9.98
N GLY A 77 -0.89 8.03 9.53
CA GLY A 77 -2.05 8.86 9.88
C GLY A 77 -3.06 9.04 8.73
N PHE A 78 -2.73 8.56 7.53
CA PHE A 78 -3.57 8.68 6.34
C PHE A 78 -3.89 7.30 5.78
N ALA A 79 -5.01 7.18 5.09
CA ALA A 79 -5.43 5.96 4.43
C ALA A 79 -5.99 6.27 3.03
N ILE A 80 -6.05 5.25 2.19
CA ILE A 80 -6.60 5.36 0.84
C ILE A 80 -8.13 5.27 0.93
N ASP A 81 -8.82 6.18 0.23
CA ASP A 81 -10.28 6.19 0.19
C ASP A 81 -10.77 5.25 -0.93
N PRO A 82 -11.37 4.09 -0.59
CA PRO A 82 -11.78 3.12 -1.58
C PRO A 82 -12.93 3.63 -2.46
N GLU A 83 -13.71 4.59 -2.00
CA GLU A 83 -14.83 5.15 -2.77
C GLU A 83 -14.35 5.98 -3.96
N THR A 84 -13.08 6.41 -3.95
CA THR A 84 -12.48 7.16 -5.06
C THR A 84 -11.87 6.28 -6.13
N ASN A 85 -11.95 4.96 -5.99
CA ASN A 85 -11.43 4.01 -6.97
C ASN A 85 -12.26 4.09 -8.26
N ASN A 86 -11.58 4.39 -9.38
CA ASN A 86 -12.22 4.48 -10.71
C ASN A 86 -12.22 3.15 -11.47
N GLY A 87 -11.90 2.05 -10.80
CA GLY A 87 -11.82 0.72 -11.41
C GLY A 87 -10.44 0.30 -11.89
N SER A 88 -9.44 1.18 -11.83
CA SER A 88 -8.06 0.87 -12.27
C SER A 88 -7.26 0.11 -11.21
N VAL A 89 -7.75 0.06 -9.98
CA VAL A 89 -7.05 -0.52 -8.83
C VAL A 89 -7.87 -1.65 -8.22
N GLU A 90 -7.21 -2.78 -7.92
CA GLU A 90 -7.76 -3.85 -7.12
C GLU A 90 -7.33 -3.68 -5.67
N ILE A 91 -8.27 -3.73 -4.74
CA ILE A 91 -7.97 -3.71 -3.30
C ILE A 91 -7.64 -5.13 -2.88
N THR A 92 -6.40 -5.34 -2.42
CA THR A 92 -5.89 -6.68 -2.09
C THR A 92 -5.89 -6.99 -0.60
N HIS A 93 -5.85 -5.98 0.23
CA HIS A 93 -5.80 -6.13 1.70
C HIS A 93 -6.68 -5.10 2.38
N VAL A 94 -7.33 -5.50 3.48
CA VAL A 94 -8.13 -4.60 4.31
C VAL A 94 -7.80 -4.81 5.79
N ASN A 95 -7.90 -3.73 6.57
CA ASN A 95 -7.74 -3.80 8.03
C ASN A 95 -8.98 -4.46 8.63
N LEU A 96 -8.78 -5.43 9.50
CA LEU A 96 -9.90 -6.17 10.12
C LEU A 96 -10.61 -5.38 11.22
N ASN A 97 -10.00 -4.30 11.74
CA ASN A 97 -10.60 -3.48 12.79
C ASN A 97 -11.55 -2.41 12.25
N ASP A 98 -11.20 -1.80 11.10
CA ASP A 98 -11.93 -0.62 10.59
C ASP A 98 -12.18 -0.66 9.07
N ASP A 99 -11.87 -1.75 8.40
CA ASP A 99 -12.07 -1.96 6.97
C ASP A 99 -11.32 -0.98 6.06
N THR A 100 -10.31 -0.27 6.58
CA THR A 100 -9.48 0.60 5.75
C THR A 100 -8.65 -0.21 4.76
N VAL A 101 -8.32 0.43 3.63
CA VAL A 101 -7.50 -0.19 2.58
C VAL A 101 -6.07 -0.39 3.09
N GLU A 102 -5.57 -1.60 3.00
CA GLU A 102 -4.24 -1.98 3.46
C GLU A 102 -3.34 -2.51 2.35
N GLY A 103 -3.89 -2.75 1.17
CA GLY A 103 -3.12 -3.20 0.01
C GLY A 103 -3.85 -2.93 -1.28
N ILE A 104 -3.10 -2.62 -2.32
CA ILE A 104 -3.62 -2.34 -3.66
C ILE A 104 -2.74 -2.95 -4.73
N LYS A 105 -3.35 -3.22 -5.88
CA LYS A 105 -2.66 -3.64 -7.10
C LYS A 105 -3.27 -2.89 -8.29
N VAL A 106 -2.42 -2.35 -9.16
CA VAL A 106 -2.90 -1.71 -10.39
C VAL A 106 -3.25 -2.80 -11.39
N LYS A 107 -4.49 -2.78 -11.90
CA LYS A 107 -4.97 -3.78 -12.85
C LYS A 107 -4.19 -3.71 -14.17
N GLY A 108 -3.70 -4.86 -14.63
CA GLY A 108 -2.95 -4.95 -15.88
C GLY A 108 -1.54 -4.38 -15.83
N LYS A 109 -1.03 -4.02 -14.66
CA LYS A 109 0.31 -3.45 -14.49
C LYS A 109 1.07 -4.22 -13.40
N PRO A 110 2.42 -4.29 -13.48
CA PRO A 110 3.22 -4.97 -12.45
C PRO A 110 3.52 -4.04 -11.25
N ALA A 111 2.47 -3.40 -10.72
CA ALA A 111 2.57 -2.45 -9.63
C ALA A 111 1.61 -2.84 -8.50
N PHE A 112 2.14 -2.99 -7.28
CA PHE A 112 1.36 -3.27 -6.10
C PHE A 112 1.97 -2.59 -4.87
N ALA A 113 1.18 -2.44 -3.83
CA ALA A 113 1.64 -1.75 -2.62
C ALA A 113 0.83 -2.19 -1.40
N VAL A 114 1.45 -2.04 -0.23
CA VAL A 114 0.79 -2.26 1.05
C VAL A 114 0.97 -1.04 1.96
N GLN A 115 -0.03 -0.79 2.80
CA GLN A 115 -0.05 0.35 3.73
C GLN A 115 0.82 0.10 4.97
N TYR A 116 0.98 -1.15 5.35
CA TYR A 116 1.73 -1.54 6.54
C TYR A 116 3.22 -1.73 6.22
N HIS A 117 4.01 -2.07 7.24
CA HIS A 117 5.46 -2.20 7.15
C HIS A 117 5.88 -3.68 7.16
N PRO A 118 5.97 -4.37 6.00
CA PRO A 118 6.41 -5.77 5.97
C PRO A 118 7.88 -5.96 6.35
N GLU A 119 8.68 -4.90 6.26
CA GLU A 119 10.10 -4.89 6.62
C GLU A 119 10.34 -4.77 8.13
N ALA A 120 9.32 -4.50 8.93
CA ALA A 120 9.48 -4.20 10.35
C ALA A 120 10.14 -5.35 11.13
N SER A 121 11.10 -4.99 11.96
CA SER A 121 11.79 -5.90 12.86
C SER A 121 12.19 -5.13 14.13
N PRO A 122 11.85 -5.62 15.34
CA PRO A 122 11.38 -6.97 15.70
C PRO A 122 9.89 -7.22 15.56
N GLY A 123 9.17 -6.45 14.75
CA GLY A 123 7.73 -6.61 14.56
C GLY A 123 7.33 -7.96 13.93
N PRO A 124 6.03 -8.13 13.60
CA PRO A 124 5.54 -9.36 12.98
C PRO A 124 6.21 -9.63 11.63
N HIS A 125 6.34 -10.91 11.28
CA HIS A 125 7.01 -11.35 10.07
C HIS A 125 6.07 -11.99 9.05
N ASP A 126 4.76 -12.01 9.33
CA ASP A 126 3.74 -12.66 8.52
C ASP A 126 3.69 -12.15 7.08
N SER A 127 4.08 -10.89 6.86
CA SER A 127 3.99 -10.24 5.55
C SER A 127 5.31 -10.18 4.78
N ARG A 128 6.37 -10.82 5.27
CA ARG A 128 7.68 -10.81 4.59
C ARG A 128 7.66 -11.47 3.21
N TYR A 129 6.68 -12.35 2.94
CA TYR A 129 6.50 -12.97 1.64
C TYR A 129 6.33 -11.95 0.50
N LEU A 130 5.89 -10.74 0.81
CA LEU A 130 5.69 -9.67 -0.18
C LEU A 130 7.01 -9.28 -0.88
N PHE A 131 8.11 -9.32 -0.15
CA PHE A 131 9.43 -9.06 -0.74
C PHE A 131 9.81 -10.17 -1.73
N ASP A 132 9.52 -11.42 -1.38
CA ASP A 132 9.77 -12.56 -2.27
C ASP A 132 8.93 -12.45 -3.54
N GLU A 133 7.66 -12.06 -3.42
CA GLU A 133 6.79 -11.83 -4.57
C GLU A 133 7.35 -10.74 -5.48
N PHE A 134 7.81 -9.62 -4.90
CA PHE A 134 8.38 -8.53 -5.68
C PHE A 134 9.66 -8.96 -6.40
N VAL A 135 10.58 -9.60 -5.69
CA VAL A 135 11.84 -10.10 -6.27
C VAL A 135 11.55 -11.10 -7.39
N SER A 136 10.61 -12.01 -7.19
CA SER A 136 10.21 -12.99 -8.23
C SER A 136 9.65 -12.30 -9.46
N SER A 137 8.96 -11.17 -9.32
CA SER A 137 8.40 -10.43 -10.45
C SER A 137 9.48 -9.76 -11.30
N LEU A 138 10.69 -9.56 -10.76
CA LEU A 138 11.81 -8.95 -11.49
C LEU A 138 12.52 -9.94 -12.44
N ALA A 139 12.27 -11.21 -12.27
CA ALA A 139 12.92 -12.27 -13.06
C ALA A 139 12.31 -12.41 -14.47
#